data_970657181c9d2dc6d97b54c9b690af38
#
_entry.id   970657181c9d2dc6d97b54c9b690af38
#
_cell.length_a   1.000
_cell.length_b   1.000
_cell.length_c   1.000
_cell.angle_alpha   90.00
_cell.angle_beta   90.00
_cell.angle_gamma   90.00
#
_symmetry.space_group_name_H-M   'P 1'
#
loop_
_entity.id
_entity.type
_entity.pdbx_description
1 polymer ?
#
loop_
_entity_poly.entity_id
_entity_poly.type
_entity_poly.pdbx_seq_one_letter_code
_entity_poly.pdbx_strand_id
1 'polypeptide(L)'
;MSFRPSEASGETYFIMTRKELVVSALENGTVLDHIPAENVYKALDLLGLKDIESQITIGINLTSKAQGRKGIIKIADRFFEDEELGKLALIAPKATVNIIRDFKVVEKKKLQMPKEITGIAKCMNPKCVTNHQPIKTRFTTIEKGDEISLLCHYCEKTSDTKGIF
;
A
#
# COMPACT_ATOMS: atom_id res chain seq x y z
N MET A 1 45.68 22.75 -54.19
CA MET A 1 44.31 23.00 -53.62
C MET A 1 44.24 22.36 -52.29
N SER A 2 44.25 23.16 -51.24
CA SER A 2 44.29 22.73 -49.87
C SER A 2 42.82 22.71 -49.34
N PHE A 3 42.30 21.52 -48.99
CA PHE A 3 41.02 21.39 -48.36
C PHE A 3 41.22 21.50 -46.84
N ARG A 4 40.68 22.54 -46.22
CA ARG A 4 40.57 22.67 -44.79
C ARG A 4 39.28 21.93 -44.35
N PRO A 5 39.33 21.05 -43.36
CA PRO A 5 38.11 20.56 -42.75
C PRO A 5 37.52 21.64 -41.83
N SER A 6 36.25 21.93 -42.02
CA SER A 6 35.46 22.82 -41.19
C SER A 6 35.32 22.26 -39.77
N GLU A 7 35.56 23.10 -38.79
CA GLU A 7 35.31 22.85 -37.39
C GLU A 7 33.82 22.51 -37.19
N ALA A 8 33.56 21.27 -36.86
CA ALA A 8 32.25 20.87 -36.34
C ALA A 8 32.19 21.39 -34.90
N SER A 9 31.33 22.37 -34.70
CA SER A 9 30.91 22.86 -33.40
C SER A 9 30.46 21.72 -32.54
N GLY A 10 31.21 21.47 -31.44
CA GLY A 10 30.79 20.49 -30.41
C GLY A 10 29.53 20.96 -29.75
N GLU A 11 28.40 20.44 -30.20
CA GLU A 11 27.18 20.43 -29.40
C GLU A 11 27.44 19.49 -28.23
N THR A 12 27.81 20.11 -27.11
CA THR A 12 27.81 19.45 -25.81
C THR A 12 26.36 19.02 -25.54
N TYR A 13 26.03 17.76 -25.82
CA TYR A 13 24.82 17.16 -25.35
C TYR A 13 24.86 17.17 -23.82
N PHE A 14 24.23 18.17 -23.25
CA PHE A 14 23.91 18.22 -21.84
C PHE A 14 22.85 17.12 -21.64
N ILE A 15 23.30 15.91 -21.31
CA ILE A 15 22.45 14.86 -20.83
C ILE A 15 21.95 15.34 -19.47
N MET A 16 20.90 16.14 -19.49
CA MET A 16 20.05 16.30 -18.32
C MET A 16 19.51 14.91 -18.00
N THR A 17 20.11 14.23 -17.03
CA THR A 17 19.49 13.09 -16.36
C THR A 17 18.22 13.63 -15.71
N ARG A 18 17.12 13.69 -16.47
CA ARG A 18 15.79 13.80 -15.93
C ARG A 18 15.66 12.58 -15.01
N LYS A 19 15.59 12.82 -13.72
CA LYS A 19 15.08 11.83 -12.78
C LYS A 19 13.64 11.59 -13.20
N GLU A 20 13.42 10.67 -14.12
CA GLU A 20 12.07 10.24 -14.49
C GLU A 20 11.45 9.66 -13.24
N LEU A 21 10.33 10.23 -12.85
CA LEU A 21 9.53 9.64 -11.78
C LEU A 21 8.97 8.33 -12.34
N VAL A 22 9.34 7.22 -11.74
CA VAL A 22 8.83 5.88 -12.10
C VAL A 22 7.29 5.83 -12.01
N VAL A 23 6.71 6.70 -11.19
CA VAL A 23 5.26 6.85 -11.04
C VAL A 23 4.93 8.34 -11.06
N SER A 24 3.93 8.74 -11.86
CA SER A 24 3.52 10.15 -12.03
C SER A 24 3.27 10.87 -10.70
N ALA A 25 3.54 12.17 -10.66
CA ALA A 25 3.21 12.99 -9.50
C ALA A 25 1.68 13.06 -9.31
N LEU A 26 1.23 13.16 -8.07
CA LEU A 26 -0.17 13.34 -7.68
C LEU A 26 -0.35 14.79 -7.21
N GLU A 27 -1.37 15.48 -7.75
CA GLU A 27 -1.69 16.85 -7.33
C GLU A 27 -2.33 16.86 -5.94
N ASN A 28 -3.45 16.16 -5.80
CA ASN A 28 -4.19 16.00 -4.55
C ASN A 28 -4.57 14.54 -4.36
N GLY A 29 -4.58 14.07 -3.12
CA GLY A 29 -5.04 12.73 -2.78
C GLY A 29 -4.12 12.00 -1.81
N THR A 30 -4.15 10.68 -1.86
CA THR A 30 -3.42 9.80 -0.95
C THR A 30 -2.43 8.91 -1.69
N VAL A 31 -1.25 8.78 -1.15
CA VAL A 31 -0.22 7.83 -1.61
C VAL A 31 0.02 6.81 -0.51
N LEU A 32 -0.25 5.55 -0.81
CA LEU A 32 0.09 4.40 0.02
C LEU A 32 1.40 3.83 -0.49
N ASP A 33 2.46 3.89 0.32
CA ASP A 33 3.81 3.46 -0.05
C ASP A 33 4.30 2.34 0.87
N HIS A 34 5.32 1.61 0.46
CA HIS A 34 5.91 0.49 1.19
C HIS A 34 4.94 -0.68 1.45
N ILE A 35 3.97 -0.87 0.56
CA ILE A 35 3.12 -2.07 0.57
C ILE A 35 3.97 -3.25 0.07
N PRO A 36 3.95 -4.42 0.73
CA PRO A 36 4.54 -5.64 0.16
C PRO A 36 3.98 -5.90 -1.25
N ALA A 37 4.85 -6.19 -2.22
CA ALA A 37 4.44 -6.27 -3.62
C ALA A 37 3.31 -7.30 -3.85
N GLU A 38 3.33 -8.41 -3.12
CA GLU A 38 2.32 -9.47 -3.14
C GLU A 38 0.97 -9.05 -2.57
N ASN A 39 0.93 -8.00 -1.74
CA ASN A 39 -0.29 -7.55 -1.07
C ASN A 39 -0.97 -6.34 -1.73
N VAL A 40 -0.43 -5.82 -2.83
CA VAL A 40 -0.98 -4.63 -3.52
C VAL A 40 -2.43 -4.85 -3.95
N TYR A 41 -2.75 -5.99 -4.56
CA TYR A 41 -4.13 -6.29 -4.98
C TYR A 41 -5.08 -6.47 -3.79
N LYS A 42 -4.62 -7.10 -2.72
CA LYS A 42 -5.40 -7.21 -1.48
C LYS A 42 -5.67 -5.84 -0.85
N ALA A 43 -4.71 -4.93 -0.93
CA ALA A 43 -4.89 -3.55 -0.46
C ALA A 43 -5.99 -2.81 -1.24
N LEU A 44 -6.03 -2.97 -2.57
CA LEU A 44 -7.11 -2.42 -3.40
C LEU A 44 -8.48 -2.95 -2.99
N ASP A 45 -8.58 -4.25 -2.72
CA ASP A 45 -9.83 -4.89 -2.28
C ASP A 45 -10.27 -4.41 -0.91
N LEU A 46 -9.37 -4.39 0.07
CA LEU A 46 -9.66 -3.96 1.43
C LEU A 46 -10.12 -2.51 1.53
N LEU A 47 -9.59 -1.64 0.68
CA LEU A 47 -9.94 -0.22 0.63
C LEU A 47 -11.09 0.09 -0.32
N GLY A 48 -11.69 -0.94 -0.96
CA GLY A 48 -12.80 -0.78 -1.89
C GLY A 48 -12.44 0.09 -3.10
N LEU A 49 -11.21 -0.03 -3.59
CA LEU A 49 -10.69 0.84 -4.65
C LEU A 49 -11.01 0.35 -6.08
N LYS A 50 -11.67 -0.78 -6.23
CA LYS A 50 -11.98 -1.35 -7.54
C LYS A 50 -13.11 -0.60 -8.27
N ASP A 51 -14.06 -0.05 -7.51
CA ASP A 51 -15.31 0.51 -8.03
C ASP A 51 -15.39 2.03 -7.84
N ILE A 52 -14.25 2.72 -7.69
CA ILE A 52 -14.22 4.18 -7.53
C ILE A 52 -13.91 4.86 -8.85
N GLU A 53 -14.46 6.06 -9.05
CA GLU A 53 -14.23 6.88 -10.24
C GLU A 53 -12.89 7.64 -10.21
N SER A 54 -12.28 7.76 -9.04
CA SER A 54 -10.99 8.44 -8.88
C SER A 54 -9.88 7.74 -9.66
N GLN A 55 -9.00 8.52 -10.24
CA GLN A 55 -7.82 7.97 -10.91
C GLN A 55 -6.92 7.26 -9.90
N ILE A 56 -6.58 6.01 -10.21
CA ILE A 56 -5.64 5.21 -9.41
C ILE A 56 -4.41 4.91 -10.25
N THR A 57 -3.24 5.12 -9.66
CA THR A 57 -1.97 4.69 -10.24
C THR A 57 -1.34 3.65 -9.33
N ILE A 58 -0.99 2.50 -9.88
CA ILE A 58 -0.43 1.37 -9.14
C ILE A 58 0.95 1.07 -9.67
N GLY A 59 1.93 0.98 -8.77
CA GLY A 59 3.26 0.46 -9.07
C GLY A 59 3.52 -0.79 -8.24
N ILE A 60 3.96 -1.86 -8.90
CA ILE A 60 4.28 -3.13 -8.24
C ILE A 60 5.73 -3.50 -8.56
N ASN A 61 6.38 -4.19 -7.64
CA ASN A 61 7.78 -4.62 -7.79
C ASN A 61 8.79 -3.47 -7.93
N LEU A 62 8.46 -2.30 -7.37
CA LEU A 62 9.38 -1.17 -7.34
C LEU A 62 10.55 -1.48 -6.40
N THR A 63 11.75 -1.06 -6.77
CA THR A 63 12.95 -1.25 -5.95
C THR A 63 12.82 -0.47 -4.64
N SER A 64 13.05 -1.14 -3.52
CA SER A 64 13.05 -0.57 -2.18
C SER A 64 14.30 -0.97 -1.41
N LYS A 65 15.01 0.02 -0.86
CA LYS A 65 16.19 -0.25 -0.02
C LYS A 65 15.82 -0.98 1.28
N ALA A 66 14.60 -0.75 1.80
CA ALA A 66 14.16 -1.32 3.07
C ALA A 66 13.53 -2.72 2.95
N GLN A 67 12.90 -3.04 1.80
CA GLN A 67 12.09 -4.25 1.64
C GLN A 67 12.49 -5.07 0.39
N GLY A 68 13.53 -4.65 -0.35
CA GLY A 68 13.89 -5.23 -1.64
C GLY A 68 12.91 -4.81 -2.73
N ARG A 69 11.66 -5.25 -2.67
CA ARG A 69 10.58 -4.86 -3.59
C ARG A 69 9.36 -4.35 -2.83
N LYS A 70 8.74 -3.31 -3.35
CA LYS A 70 7.55 -2.71 -2.78
C LYS A 70 6.50 -2.40 -3.83
N GLY A 71 5.27 -2.23 -3.36
CA GLY A 71 4.17 -1.64 -4.11
C GLY A 71 3.87 -0.23 -3.65
N ILE A 72 3.27 0.54 -4.54
CA ILE A 72 2.72 1.86 -4.29
C ILE A 72 1.34 1.97 -4.92
N ILE A 73 0.42 2.63 -4.23
CA ILE A 73 -0.90 2.98 -4.75
C ILE A 73 -1.10 4.47 -4.56
N LYS A 74 -1.41 5.19 -5.64
CA LYS A 74 -1.75 6.61 -5.62
C LYS A 74 -3.18 6.77 -6.03
N ILE A 75 -3.96 7.46 -5.21
CA ILE A 75 -5.39 7.68 -5.42
C ILE A 75 -5.65 9.17 -5.47
N ALA A 76 -6.13 9.66 -6.62
CA ALA A 76 -6.42 11.07 -6.82
C ALA A 76 -7.70 11.46 -6.07
N ASP A 77 -7.67 12.65 -5.44
CA ASP A 77 -8.80 13.32 -4.81
C ASP A 77 -9.53 12.49 -3.74
N ARG A 78 -8.87 11.46 -3.19
CA ARG A 78 -9.40 10.64 -2.10
C ARG A 78 -8.50 10.68 -0.89
N PHE A 79 -9.13 10.86 0.28
CA PHE A 79 -8.52 10.83 1.60
C PHE A 79 -9.23 9.77 2.43
N PHE A 80 -8.47 9.06 3.26
CA PHE A 80 -8.96 7.92 4.04
C PHE A 80 -8.98 8.26 5.52
N GLU A 81 -10.00 7.78 6.20
CA GLU A 81 -10.10 7.82 7.66
C GLU A 81 -9.15 6.79 8.29
N ASP A 82 -8.75 7.02 9.52
CA ASP A 82 -7.82 6.14 10.23
C ASP A 82 -8.37 4.70 10.41
N GLU A 83 -9.69 4.53 10.49
CA GLU A 83 -10.34 3.22 10.54
C GLU A 83 -10.18 2.44 9.22
N GLU A 84 -10.34 3.11 8.08
CA GLU A 84 -10.10 2.50 6.76
C GLU A 84 -8.64 2.09 6.60
N LEU A 85 -7.73 2.95 7.02
CA LEU A 85 -6.28 2.71 6.96
C LEU A 85 -5.85 1.60 7.93
N GLY A 86 -6.52 1.44 9.06
CA GLY A 86 -6.27 0.37 10.02
C GLY A 86 -6.42 -1.03 9.40
N LYS A 87 -7.35 -1.21 8.46
CA LYS A 87 -7.51 -2.47 7.73
C LYS A 87 -6.26 -2.82 6.92
N LEU A 88 -5.63 -1.80 6.31
CA LEU A 88 -4.41 -1.99 5.53
C LEU A 88 -3.23 -2.43 6.40
N ALA A 89 -3.18 -2.03 7.67
CA ALA A 89 -2.11 -2.42 8.59
C ALA A 89 -2.00 -3.94 8.77
N LEU A 90 -3.11 -4.69 8.60
CA LEU A 90 -3.12 -6.14 8.72
C LEU A 90 -2.29 -6.86 7.64
N ILE A 91 -2.19 -6.28 6.46
CA ILE A 91 -1.47 -6.86 5.31
C ILE A 91 -0.22 -6.10 4.94
N ALA A 92 -0.08 -4.87 5.41
CA ALA A 92 1.04 -3.98 5.12
C ALA A 92 1.42 -3.14 6.36
N PRO A 93 1.86 -3.76 7.47
CA PRO A 93 2.11 -3.05 8.74
C PRO A 93 3.22 -1.99 8.65
N LYS A 94 4.12 -2.14 7.68
CA LYS A 94 5.23 -1.20 7.43
C LYS A 94 4.90 -0.13 6.37
N ALA A 95 3.69 -0.15 5.82
CA ALA A 95 3.27 0.83 4.84
C ALA A 95 3.13 2.22 5.44
N THR A 96 3.32 3.22 4.61
CA THR A 96 3.18 4.63 4.96
C THR A 96 2.12 5.28 4.11
N VAL A 97 1.36 6.17 4.74
CA VAL A 97 0.33 6.99 4.09
C VAL A 97 0.85 8.41 3.96
N ASN A 98 0.90 8.93 2.75
CA ASN A 98 1.26 10.30 2.49
C ASN A 98 0.04 11.02 1.92
N ILE A 99 -0.36 12.10 2.57
CA ILE A 99 -1.40 12.99 2.09
C ILE A 99 -0.75 14.05 1.20
N ILE A 100 -1.25 14.16 -0.02
CA ILE A 100 -0.73 15.09 -1.04
C ILE A 100 -1.73 16.21 -1.24
N ARG A 101 -1.24 17.44 -1.25
CA ARG A 101 -1.97 18.65 -1.68
C ARG A 101 -1.01 19.54 -2.47
N ASP A 102 -1.49 20.04 -3.59
CA ASP A 102 -0.70 20.90 -4.50
C ASP A 102 0.68 20.31 -4.80
N PHE A 103 0.73 19.01 -5.16
CA PHE A 103 1.95 18.25 -5.44
C PHE A 103 2.94 18.12 -4.27
N LYS A 104 2.53 18.48 -3.04
CA LYS A 104 3.38 18.43 -1.85
C LYS A 104 2.84 17.43 -0.84
N VAL A 105 3.72 16.72 -0.18
CA VAL A 105 3.38 15.89 0.98
C VAL A 105 3.10 16.83 2.15
N VAL A 106 1.84 16.95 2.55
CA VAL A 106 1.41 17.77 3.70
C VAL A 106 1.38 16.98 4.99
N GLU A 107 1.18 15.67 4.91
CA GLU A 107 1.17 14.78 6.06
C GLU A 107 1.74 13.42 5.69
N LYS A 108 2.50 12.82 6.60
CA LYS A 108 3.03 11.47 6.48
C LYS A 108 2.72 10.68 7.75
N LYS A 109 1.92 9.63 7.60
CA LYS A 109 1.51 8.75 8.71
C LYS A 109 2.10 7.35 8.51
N LYS A 110 2.41 6.68 9.61
CA LYS A 110 2.55 5.22 9.65
C LYS A 110 1.20 4.61 9.96
N LEU A 111 0.90 3.47 9.37
CA LEU A 111 -0.31 2.73 9.70
C LEU A 111 -0.26 2.28 11.18
N GLN A 112 -1.40 2.37 11.83
CA GLN A 112 -1.57 1.87 13.18
C GLN A 112 -2.42 0.60 13.14
N MET A 113 -1.95 -0.44 13.82
CA MET A 113 -2.69 -1.69 13.93
C MET A 113 -3.93 -1.47 14.80
N PRO A 114 -5.15 -1.74 14.32
CA PRO A 114 -6.34 -1.68 15.13
C PRO A 114 -6.31 -2.79 16.18
N LYS A 115 -6.75 -2.50 17.39
CA LYS A 115 -6.84 -3.51 18.47
C LYS A 115 -7.87 -4.58 18.18
N GLU A 116 -8.94 -4.22 17.50
CA GLU A 116 -10.03 -5.13 17.11
C GLU A 116 -10.36 -4.95 15.63
N ILE A 117 -10.73 -6.04 14.97
CA ILE A 117 -11.24 -6.04 13.60
C ILE A 117 -12.55 -6.84 13.54
N THR A 118 -13.50 -6.37 12.74
CA THR A 118 -14.82 -6.98 12.61
C THR A 118 -15.21 -7.12 11.15
N GLY A 119 -15.61 -8.33 10.74
CA GLY A 119 -16.20 -8.60 9.42
C GLY A 119 -15.23 -8.49 8.23
N ILE A 120 -13.91 -8.35 8.47
CA ILE A 120 -12.91 -8.19 7.41
C ILE A 120 -12.21 -9.52 7.11
N ALA A 121 -11.94 -10.31 8.13
CA ALA A 121 -11.18 -11.53 8.06
C ALA A 121 -12.07 -12.76 8.35
N LYS A 122 -11.74 -13.89 7.72
CA LYS A 122 -12.42 -15.17 7.97
C LYS A 122 -11.69 -15.96 9.05
N CYS A 123 -12.41 -16.64 9.95
CA CYS A 123 -11.77 -17.49 10.95
C CYS A 123 -11.19 -18.75 10.29
N MET A 124 -9.92 -19.03 10.55
CA MET A 124 -9.22 -20.19 10.00
C MET A 124 -9.65 -21.52 10.66
N ASN A 125 -10.31 -21.47 11.82
CA ASN A 125 -10.86 -22.67 12.43
C ASN A 125 -12.14 -23.14 11.71
N PRO A 126 -12.12 -24.26 10.98
CA PRO A 126 -13.29 -24.72 10.22
C PRO A 126 -14.50 -25.02 11.10
N LYS A 127 -14.31 -25.29 12.40
CA LYS A 127 -15.39 -25.54 13.37
C LYS A 127 -15.91 -24.27 14.06
N CYS A 128 -15.39 -23.09 13.68
CA CYS A 128 -15.87 -21.83 14.26
C CYS A 128 -17.28 -21.53 13.78
N VAL A 129 -18.14 -21.08 14.68
CA VAL A 129 -19.55 -20.73 14.38
C VAL A 129 -19.64 -19.67 13.28
N THR A 130 -18.68 -18.76 13.19
CA THR A 130 -18.63 -17.71 12.14
C THR A 130 -18.46 -18.26 10.72
N ASN A 131 -18.06 -19.52 10.56
CA ASN A 131 -17.97 -20.19 9.27
C ASN A 131 -19.25 -20.94 8.87
N HIS A 132 -20.19 -21.08 9.80
CA HIS A 132 -21.44 -21.88 9.62
C HIS A 132 -22.69 -21.02 9.74
N GLN A 133 -22.60 -19.83 10.31
CA GLN A 133 -23.73 -18.93 10.51
C GLN A 133 -23.36 -17.53 9.98
N PRO A 134 -24.34 -16.70 9.59
CA PRO A 134 -24.12 -15.36 9.09
C PRO A 134 -23.78 -14.37 10.22
N ILE A 135 -22.72 -14.67 10.96
CA ILE A 135 -22.23 -13.87 12.07
C ILE A 135 -20.97 -13.15 11.59
N LYS A 136 -20.92 -11.82 11.79
CA LYS A 136 -19.70 -11.06 11.51
C LYS A 136 -18.58 -11.54 12.41
N THR A 137 -17.45 -11.87 11.81
CA THR A 137 -16.24 -12.23 12.55
C THR A 137 -15.77 -11.07 13.41
N ARG A 138 -15.20 -11.38 14.57
CA ARG A 138 -14.55 -10.41 15.46
C ARG A 138 -13.26 -10.99 15.99
N PHE A 139 -12.18 -10.22 15.85
CA PHE A 139 -10.85 -10.63 16.28
C PHE A 139 -10.20 -9.54 17.11
N THR A 140 -9.40 -9.96 18.07
CA THR A 140 -8.44 -9.10 18.76
C THR A 140 -7.07 -9.27 18.11
N THR A 141 -6.41 -8.20 17.77
CA THR A 141 -5.05 -8.23 17.22
C THR A 141 -4.02 -8.43 18.34
N ILE A 142 -3.10 -9.34 18.10
CA ILE A 142 -1.97 -9.62 18.98
C ILE A 142 -0.69 -9.36 18.19
N GLU A 143 0.10 -8.39 18.67
CA GLU A 143 1.40 -8.05 18.09
C GLU A 143 2.51 -8.66 18.93
N LYS A 144 3.40 -9.42 18.31
CA LYS A 144 4.62 -9.95 18.92
C LYS A 144 5.82 -9.61 18.05
N GLY A 145 6.44 -8.48 18.30
CA GLY A 145 7.48 -7.95 17.44
C GLY A 145 6.93 -7.63 16.03
N ASP A 146 7.48 -8.26 15.00
CA ASP A 146 7.02 -8.11 13.60
C ASP A 146 5.88 -9.08 13.23
N GLU A 147 5.51 -9.98 14.13
CA GLU A 147 4.44 -10.97 13.89
C GLU A 147 3.10 -10.45 14.41
N ILE A 148 2.09 -10.57 13.56
CA ILE A 148 0.70 -10.22 13.85
C ILE A 148 -0.14 -11.48 13.84
N SER A 149 -0.89 -11.70 14.90
CA SER A 149 -1.85 -12.79 15.03
C SER A 149 -3.23 -12.24 15.38
N LEU A 150 -4.27 -12.97 15.01
CA LEU A 150 -5.65 -12.64 15.27
C LEU A 150 -6.28 -13.68 16.20
N LEU A 151 -6.73 -13.25 17.36
CA LEU A 151 -7.49 -14.08 18.30
C LEU A 151 -8.97 -13.95 17.99
N CYS A 152 -9.58 -15.05 17.60
CA CYS A 152 -11.02 -15.08 17.33
C CYS A 152 -11.83 -14.96 18.61
N HIS A 153 -12.75 -14.00 18.66
CA HIS A 153 -13.64 -13.79 19.80
C HIS A 153 -14.57 -14.99 20.10
N TYR A 154 -14.93 -15.77 19.06
CA TYR A 154 -15.91 -16.84 19.19
C TYR A 154 -15.32 -18.21 19.53
N CYS A 155 -14.21 -18.58 18.92
CA CYS A 155 -13.59 -19.89 19.15
C CYS A 155 -12.27 -19.83 19.92
N GLU A 156 -11.82 -18.60 20.27
CA GLU A 156 -10.62 -18.33 21.05
C GLU A 156 -9.32 -18.91 20.47
N LYS A 157 -9.32 -19.25 19.18
CA LYS A 157 -8.12 -19.70 18.46
C LYS A 157 -7.43 -18.52 17.82
N THR A 158 -6.11 -18.54 17.91
CA THR A 158 -5.23 -17.60 17.19
C THR A 158 -4.93 -18.11 15.78
N SER A 159 -4.89 -17.19 14.83
CA SER A 159 -4.50 -17.42 13.44
C SER A 159 -3.48 -16.36 13.03
N ASP A 160 -2.57 -16.71 12.13
CA ASP A 160 -1.73 -15.72 11.49
C ASP A 160 -2.55 -14.90 10.45
N THR A 161 -1.96 -13.87 9.91
CA THR A 161 -2.62 -13.02 8.91
C THR A 161 -2.51 -13.57 7.48
N LYS A 162 -1.80 -14.72 7.29
CA LYS A 162 -1.50 -15.30 5.99
C LYS A 162 -2.65 -16.12 5.46
N GLY A 163 -3.71 -15.85 5.05
CA GLY A 163 -4.78 -16.71 4.54
C GLY A 163 -6.15 -16.36 5.10
N ILE A 164 -6.22 -15.26 5.81
CA ILE A 164 -7.45 -14.76 6.42
C ILE A 164 -8.23 -13.85 5.45
N PHE A 165 -7.59 -13.41 4.34
CA PHE A 165 -8.12 -12.52 3.31
C PHE A 165 -8.22 -13.20 1.97
#